data_9a99b6dad7f271400b0222bea7fd93ea
#
_entry.id   9a99b6dad7f271400b0222bea7fd93ea
#
_cell.length_a   1.000
_cell.length_b   1.000
_cell.length_c   1.000
_cell.angle_alpha   90.00
_cell.angle_beta   90.00
_cell.angle_gamma   90.00
#
_symmetry.space_group_name_H-M   'P 1'
#
loop_
_entity.id
_entity.type
_entity.pdbx_description
1 polymer ?
#
loop_
_entity_poly.entity_id
_entity_poly.type
_entity_poly.pdbx_seq_one_letter_code
_entity_poly.pdbx_strand_id
1 'polypeptide(L)'
;MTTQELAQAFTDLCQQGQFDEAGRVYWSDDIVSLEPMTGEMAMLKGRKAVEGKGAWWYANHEVHGVQVEGPYVHGQQFVVRFKMDVTPKDGKRQAMDEVGLYSVEGDKIVEERFFFGSAS
;
A
#
# COMPACT_ATOMS: atom_id res chain seq x y z
N MET A 1 -2.95 20.65 2.49
CA MET A 1 -2.41 20.15 1.21
C MET A 1 -3.54 19.59 0.36
N THR A 2 -3.40 19.67 -0.95
CA THR A 2 -4.39 19.09 -1.87
C THR A 2 -4.21 17.58 -1.95
N THR A 3 -5.21 16.88 -2.50
CA THR A 3 -5.08 15.44 -2.76
C THR A 3 -3.90 15.15 -3.68
N GLN A 4 -3.69 16.00 -4.70
CA GLN A 4 -2.55 15.87 -5.62
C GLN A 4 -1.22 15.97 -4.86
N GLU A 5 -1.08 16.94 -3.97
CA GLU A 5 0.14 17.13 -3.19
C GLU A 5 0.38 15.94 -2.24
N LEU A 6 -0.66 15.49 -1.56
CA LEU A 6 -0.56 14.33 -0.67
C LEU A 6 -0.19 13.07 -1.46
N ALA A 7 -0.86 12.85 -2.59
CA ALA A 7 -0.61 11.68 -3.44
C ALA A 7 0.84 11.64 -3.92
N GLN A 8 1.37 12.79 -4.34
CA GLN A 8 2.75 12.87 -4.81
C GLN A 8 3.74 12.61 -3.67
N ALA A 9 3.52 13.22 -2.51
CA ALA A 9 4.41 13.05 -1.37
C ALA A 9 4.41 11.60 -0.86
N PHE A 10 3.23 10.98 -0.78
CA PHE A 10 3.08 9.58 -0.41
C PHE A 10 3.81 8.67 -1.40
N THR A 11 3.57 8.88 -2.69
CA THR A 11 4.20 8.07 -3.75
C THR A 11 5.71 8.23 -3.76
N ASP A 12 6.22 9.44 -3.54
CA ASP A 12 7.67 9.69 -3.47
C ASP A 12 8.32 8.88 -2.36
N LEU A 13 7.70 8.78 -1.18
CA LEU A 13 8.19 7.94 -0.09
C LEU A 13 8.19 6.47 -0.48
N CYS A 14 7.13 6.00 -1.14
CA CYS A 14 7.05 4.63 -1.62
C CYS A 14 8.16 4.33 -2.64
N GLN A 15 8.45 5.28 -3.54
CA GLN A 15 9.51 5.14 -4.54
C GLN A 15 10.90 5.04 -3.89
N GLN A 16 11.06 5.61 -2.72
CA GLN A 16 12.30 5.55 -1.95
C GLN A 16 12.36 4.30 -1.06
N GLY A 17 11.36 3.44 -1.12
CA GLY A 17 11.29 2.25 -0.28
C GLY A 17 10.85 2.54 1.16
N GLN A 18 10.40 3.76 1.43
CA GLN A 18 10.01 4.19 2.78
C GLN A 18 8.51 3.99 3.02
N PHE A 19 8.04 2.75 2.89
CA PHE A 19 6.63 2.41 3.02
C PHE A 19 6.08 2.67 4.42
N ASP A 20 6.86 2.34 5.45
CA ASP A 20 6.46 2.56 6.85
C ASP A 20 6.26 4.04 7.13
N GLU A 21 7.18 4.86 6.64
CA GLU A 21 7.13 6.31 6.81
C GLU A 21 5.93 6.90 6.06
N ALA A 22 5.66 6.41 4.85
CA ALA A 22 4.52 6.85 4.05
C ALA A 22 3.21 6.64 4.81
N GLY A 23 3.04 5.46 5.41
CA GLY A 23 1.87 5.17 6.23
C GLY A 23 1.82 6.01 7.50
N ARG A 24 2.95 6.10 8.21
CA ARG A 24 3.02 6.85 9.45
C ARG A 24 2.60 8.30 9.28
N VAL A 25 3.02 8.94 8.19
CA VAL A 25 2.75 10.34 7.94
C VAL A 25 1.34 10.58 7.40
N TYR A 26 0.88 9.73 6.46
CA TYR A 26 -0.31 10.04 5.67
C TYR A 26 -1.56 9.21 6.02
N TRP A 27 -1.45 8.10 6.72
CA TRP A 27 -2.64 7.36 7.16
C TRP A 27 -3.38 8.13 8.26
N SER A 28 -4.72 8.12 8.18
CA SER A 28 -5.54 8.57 9.29
C SER A 28 -5.46 7.55 10.43
N ASP A 29 -5.82 7.95 11.65
CA ASP A 29 -5.85 7.01 12.78
C ASP A 29 -6.90 5.91 12.56
N ASP A 30 -7.93 6.21 11.77
CA ASP A 30 -9.02 5.29 11.45
C ASP A 30 -8.86 4.63 10.07
N ILE A 31 -7.66 4.55 9.55
CA ILE A 31 -7.38 3.96 8.24
C ILE A 31 -8.03 2.58 8.10
N VAL A 32 -8.64 2.33 6.95
CA VAL A 32 -9.19 1.01 6.59
C VAL A 32 -8.36 0.45 5.45
N SER A 33 -7.87 -0.76 5.59
CA SER A 33 -7.09 -1.44 4.56
C SER A 33 -7.85 -2.67 4.08
N LEU A 34 -8.04 -2.76 2.77
CA LEU A 34 -8.83 -3.81 2.11
C LEU A 34 -7.96 -4.59 1.14
N GLU A 35 -8.04 -5.92 1.23
CA GLU A 35 -7.33 -6.84 0.34
C GLU A 35 -8.34 -7.67 -0.45
N PRO A 36 -8.02 -8.08 -1.69
CA PRO A 36 -8.94 -8.88 -2.52
C PRO A 36 -8.90 -10.37 -2.13
N MET A 37 -9.23 -10.67 -0.88
CA MET A 37 -9.20 -12.02 -0.34
C MET A 37 -10.31 -12.19 0.69
N THR A 38 -10.46 -13.39 1.23
CA THR A 38 -11.35 -13.67 2.35
C THR A 38 -10.52 -13.89 3.62
N GLY A 39 -11.16 -13.77 4.78
CA GLY A 39 -10.50 -14.00 6.07
C GLY A 39 -10.21 -12.73 6.84
N GLU A 40 -9.45 -12.86 7.92
CA GLU A 40 -9.21 -11.77 8.85
C GLU A 40 -8.40 -10.63 8.25
N MET A 41 -7.52 -10.94 7.30
CA MET A 41 -6.67 -9.93 6.65
C MET A 41 -7.37 -9.19 5.51
N ALA A 42 -8.59 -9.61 5.14
CA ALA A 42 -9.32 -8.98 4.03
C ALA A 42 -9.72 -7.54 4.35
N MET A 43 -10.01 -7.25 5.61
CA MET A 43 -10.29 -5.88 6.05
C MET A 43 -9.69 -5.66 7.43
N LEU A 44 -8.84 -4.64 7.52
CA LEU A 44 -8.26 -4.20 8.80
C LEU A 44 -8.61 -2.73 9.00
N LYS A 45 -8.92 -2.37 10.22
CA LYS A 45 -9.31 -1.02 10.58
C LYS A 45 -8.43 -0.50 11.71
N GLY A 46 -7.98 0.74 11.56
CA GLY A 46 -7.16 1.43 12.53
C GLY A 46 -5.68 1.32 12.23
N ARG A 47 -4.95 2.36 12.56
CA ARG A 47 -3.51 2.49 12.27
C ARG A 47 -2.70 1.29 12.79
N LYS A 48 -2.96 0.90 14.04
CA LYS A 48 -2.20 -0.18 14.67
C LYS A 48 -2.36 -1.52 13.93
N ALA A 49 -3.59 -1.84 13.53
CA ALA A 49 -3.87 -3.08 12.80
C ALA A 49 -3.21 -3.09 11.42
N VAL A 50 -3.26 -1.95 10.72
CA VAL A 50 -2.69 -1.83 9.37
C VAL A 50 -1.16 -1.84 9.44
N GLU A 51 -0.56 -1.19 10.42
CA GLU A 51 0.88 -1.25 10.66
C GLU A 51 1.32 -2.69 10.98
N GLY A 52 0.52 -3.41 11.76
CA GLY A 52 0.78 -4.83 12.07
C GLY A 52 0.77 -5.71 10.84
N LYS A 53 -0.14 -5.45 9.90
CA LYS A 53 -0.18 -6.16 8.62
C LYS A 53 1.13 -5.94 7.84
N GLY A 54 1.60 -4.71 7.77
CA GLY A 54 2.84 -4.38 7.09
C GLY A 54 4.04 -5.09 7.73
N ALA A 55 4.12 -5.06 9.06
CA ALA A 55 5.20 -5.74 9.79
C ALA A 55 5.19 -7.24 9.56
N TRP A 56 4.00 -7.86 9.57
CA TRP A 56 3.86 -9.29 9.27
C TRP A 56 4.34 -9.60 7.85
N TRP A 57 3.95 -8.76 6.89
CA TRP A 57 4.34 -8.96 5.50
C TRP A 57 5.86 -8.95 5.33
N TYR A 58 6.53 -7.94 5.89
CA TYR A 58 7.99 -7.84 5.82
C TYR A 58 8.70 -8.98 6.53
N ALA A 59 8.13 -9.46 7.65
CA ALA A 59 8.69 -10.58 8.38
C ALA A 59 8.62 -11.90 7.59
N ASN A 60 7.70 -11.98 6.61
CA ASN A 60 7.45 -13.20 5.85
C ASN A 60 7.87 -13.11 4.37
N HIS A 61 8.49 -12.01 3.96
CA HIS A 61 8.93 -11.81 2.59
C HIS A 61 10.28 -11.13 2.56
N GLU A 62 11.17 -11.63 1.70
CA GLU A 62 12.41 -10.92 1.38
C GLU A 62 12.16 -10.10 0.12
N VAL A 63 12.38 -8.79 0.19
CA VAL A 63 12.18 -7.88 -0.93
C VAL A 63 13.50 -7.63 -1.63
N HIS A 64 13.57 -7.99 -2.91
CA HIS A 64 14.79 -7.82 -3.73
C HIS A 64 14.75 -6.51 -4.51
N GLY A 65 13.58 -6.02 -4.85
CA GLY A 65 13.42 -4.78 -5.56
C GLY A 65 11.97 -4.34 -5.62
N VAL A 66 11.77 -3.04 -5.78
CA VAL A 66 10.44 -2.42 -5.87
C VAL A 66 10.46 -1.36 -6.95
N GLN A 67 9.43 -1.36 -7.79
CA GLN A 67 9.14 -0.27 -8.72
C GLN A 67 7.78 0.29 -8.38
N VAL A 68 7.66 1.60 -8.30
CA VAL A 68 6.43 2.28 -7.93
C VAL A 68 6.08 3.26 -9.04
N GLU A 69 4.88 3.14 -9.58
CA GLU A 69 4.38 3.98 -10.67
C GLU A 69 3.15 4.77 -10.20
N GLY A 70 3.10 6.05 -10.55
CA GLY A 70 2.01 6.93 -10.19
C GLY A 70 2.53 8.20 -9.53
N PRO A 71 1.68 8.94 -8.83
CA PRO A 71 0.26 8.66 -8.62
C PRO A 71 -0.62 9.07 -9.81
N TYR A 72 -1.77 8.43 -9.94
CA TYR A 72 -2.82 8.81 -10.88
C TYR A 72 -3.99 9.33 -10.06
N VAL A 73 -4.22 10.63 -10.09
CA VAL A 73 -5.15 11.32 -9.18
C VAL A 73 -6.46 11.64 -9.89
N HIS A 74 -7.57 11.34 -9.21
CA HIS A 74 -8.91 11.71 -9.65
C HIS A 74 -9.74 12.10 -8.43
N GLY A 75 -10.12 13.37 -8.32
CA GLY A 75 -10.88 13.86 -7.18
C GLY A 75 -10.13 13.67 -5.86
N GLN A 76 -10.75 13.00 -4.91
CA GLN A 76 -10.16 12.71 -3.60
C GLN A 76 -9.58 11.29 -3.53
N GLN A 77 -9.29 10.72 -4.69
CA GLN A 77 -8.69 9.37 -4.78
C GLN A 77 -7.46 9.40 -5.66
N PHE A 78 -6.57 8.45 -5.44
CA PHE A 78 -5.43 8.24 -6.32
C PHE A 78 -5.03 6.77 -6.35
N VAL A 79 -4.36 6.40 -7.44
CA VAL A 79 -3.91 5.03 -7.69
C VAL A 79 -2.39 5.01 -7.77
N VAL A 80 -1.79 4.00 -7.16
CA VAL A 80 -0.36 3.72 -7.25
C VAL A 80 -0.18 2.26 -7.63
N ARG A 81 0.72 1.98 -8.56
CA ARG A 81 1.06 0.62 -8.96
C ARG A 81 2.39 0.22 -8.36
N PHE A 82 2.43 -0.97 -7.76
CA PHE A 82 3.62 -1.52 -7.12
C PHE A 82 4.02 -2.80 -7.85
N LYS A 83 5.26 -2.83 -8.32
CA LYS A 83 5.86 -4.04 -8.89
C LYS A 83 6.99 -4.44 -7.97
N MET A 84 6.93 -5.63 -7.41
CA MET A 84 7.91 -6.09 -6.44
C MET A 84 8.51 -7.43 -6.84
N ASP A 85 9.80 -7.57 -6.55
CA ASP A 85 10.52 -8.83 -6.70
C ASP A 85 10.76 -9.34 -5.29
N VAL A 86 10.12 -10.45 -4.91
CA VAL A 86 10.11 -10.92 -3.54
C VAL A 86 10.30 -12.44 -3.47
N THR A 87 10.79 -12.89 -2.32
CA THR A 87 10.81 -14.32 -1.97
C THR A 87 10.03 -14.50 -0.68
N PRO A 88 8.85 -15.17 -0.74
CA PRO A 88 8.11 -15.52 0.49
C PRO A 88 8.94 -16.49 1.34
N LYS A 89 8.77 -16.43 2.66
CA LYS A 89 9.51 -17.27 3.60
C LYS A 89 9.46 -18.75 3.28
N ASP A 90 8.29 -19.24 2.85
CA ASP A 90 8.08 -20.65 2.54
C ASP A 90 7.81 -20.87 1.05
N GLY A 91 8.25 -19.97 0.19
CA GLY A 91 7.98 -20.01 -1.24
C GLY A 91 9.18 -19.71 -2.10
N LYS A 92 8.94 -19.63 -3.40
CA LYS A 92 9.95 -19.32 -4.39
C LYS A 92 9.92 -17.83 -4.74
N ARG A 93 11.07 -17.31 -5.18
CA ARG A 93 11.18 -15.93 -5.69
C ARG A 93 10.14 -15.70 -6.78
N GLN A 94 9.42 -14.59 -6.68
CA GLN A 94 8.34 -14.27 -7.60
C GLN A 94 8.21 -12.77 -7.80
N ALA A 95 7.61 -12.39 -8.91
CA ALA A 95 7.23 -11.01 -9.17
C ALA A 95 5.81 -10.80 -8.68
N MET A 96 5.59 -9.70 -7.94
CA MET A 96 4.26 -9.26 -7.52
C MET A 96 3.94 -7.96 -8.24
N ASP A 97 2.69 -7.83 -8.69
CA ASP A 97 2.21 -6.64 -9.37
C ASP A 97 0.84 -6.33 -8.78
N GLU A 98 0.74 -5.21 -8.08
CA GLU A 98 -0.51 -4.82 -7.44
C GLU A 98 -0.78 -3.33 -7.60
N VAL A 99 -2.05 -2.98 -7.46
CA VAL A 99 -2.51 -1.60 -7.52
C VAL A 99 -3.17 -1.25 -6.20
N GLY A 100 -2.80 -0.10 -5.65
CA GLY A 100 -3.46 0.46 -4.48
C GLY A 100 -4.35 1.63 -4.88
N LEU A 101 -5.61 1.58 -4.47
CA LEU A 101 -6.55 2.70 -4.60
C LEU A 101 -6.68 3.36 -3.23
N TYR A 102 -6.33 4.62 -3.16
CA TYR A 102 -6.29 5.39 -1.92
C TYR A 102 -7.37 6.45 -1.93
N SER A 103 -8.14 6.53 -0.85
CA SER A 103 -9.16 7.57 -0.65
C SER A 103 -8.68 8.53 0.43
N VAL A 104 -8.82 9.83 0.15
CA VAL A 104 -8.28 10.91 0.98
C VAL A 104 -9.41 11.75 1.54
N GLU A 105 -9.33 12.08 2.82
CA GLU A 105 -10.16 13.09 3.46
C GLU A 105 -9.24 14.05 4.22
N GLY A 106 -9.37 15.34 3.94
CA GLY A 106 -8.47 16.33 4.49
C GLY A 106 -7.03 16.04 4.06
N ASP A 107 -6.13 15.95 5.01
CA ASP A 107 -4.72 15.70 4.76
C ASP A 107 -4.32 14.25 5.06
N LYS A 108 -5.28 13.32 5.07
CA LYS A 108 -5.03 11.92 5.44
C LYS A 108 -5.68 10.94 4.49
N ILE A 109 -5.03 9.78 4.34
CA ILE A 109 -5.57 8.63 3.64
C ILE A 109 -6.48 7.88 4.62
N VAL A 110 -7.74 7.74 4.27
CA VAL A 110 -8.74 7.08 5.13
C VAL A 110 -9.03 5.65 4.71
N GLU A 111 -8.75 5.30 3.46
CA GLU A 111 -8.91 3.94 2.96
C GLU A 111 -7.82 3.62 1.94
N GLU A 112 -7.29 2.42 2.03
CA GLU A 112 -6.44 1.84 0.99
C GLU A 112 -7.05 0.51 0.58
N ARG A 113 -7.19 0.31 -0.74
CA ARG A 113 -7.76 -0.92 -1.29
C ARG A 113 -6.81 -1.46 -2.34
N PHE A 114 -6.41 -2.69 -2.16
CA PHE A 114 -5.44 -3.33 -3.05
C PHE A 114 -6.11 -4.26 -4.04
N PHE A 115 -5.57 -4.29 -5.24
CA PHE A 115 -5.98 -5.18 -6.32
C PHE A 115 -4.74 -5.86 -6.86
N PHE A 116 -4.74 -7.18 -6.83
CA PHE A 116 -3.71 -7.96 -7.51
C PHE A 116 -4.42 -9.13 -8.18
N GLY A 117 -3.99 -9.40 -9.41
CA GLY A 117 -4.55 -10.51 -10.18
C GLY A 117 -3.51 -11.60 -10.30
N SER A 118 -3.99 -12.76 -10.73
CA SER A 118 -3.08 -13.79 -11.20
C SER A 118 -2.46 -13.28 -12.50
N ALA A 119 -1.18 -13.48 -12.65
CA ALA A 119 -0.54 -13.26 -13.94
C ALA A 119 -1.17 -14.24 -14.93
N SER A 120 -1.89 -13.73 -15.89
CA SER A 120 -2.52 -14.54 -16.95
C SER A 120 -1.69 -14.46 -18.21
#